data_360054fe505bad9bbea4bee887308703
#
_entry.id   360054fe505bad9bbea4bee887308703
#
_cell.length_a   1.000
_cell.length_b   1.000
_cell.length_c   1.000
_cell.angle_alpha   90.00
_cell.angle_beta   90.00
_cell.angle_gamma   90.00
#
_symmetry.space_group_name_H-M   'P 1'
#
loop_
_entity.id
_entity.type
_entity.pdbx_description
1 polymer ?
#
loop_
_entity_poly.entity_id
_entity_poly.type
_entity_poly.pdbx_seq_one_letter_code
_entity_poly.pdbx_strand_id
1 'polypeptide(L)'
;MLPRRSLNGSMTIVGDIAQATGAWAHDDWESVLAHLPDRRPAQRAELTVGYRIPAANMALAAKVLALAAPDLTAPSSVREGESDPRLEAVADPVALGAEVARLVVEEREAVGMGSVGIICPSSLTASVSDGLEAAGIEHGAADRHGLEQQVTVVPVGLVKGLELDASIVVEPAAIVREEPQGMRALYVALTRATKRLTLVHAEPLPDVLT
;
A
#
# COMPACT_ATOMS: atom_id res chain seq x y z
N MET A 1 -0.68 -11.64 -24.73
CA MET A 1 -1.55 -10.91 -25.71
C MET A 1 -0.98 -9.56 -26.18
N LEU A 2 -0.14 -8.88 -25.40
CA LEU A 2 0.50 -7.60 -25.79
C LEU A 2 1.26 -7.63 -27.14
N PRO A 3 2.07 -8.67 -27.46
CA PRO A 3 2.84 -8.69 -28.69
C PRO A 3 2.02 -8.65 -29.98
N ARG A 4 0.77 -9.12 -29.93
CA ARG A 4 -0.12 -9.15 -31.12
C ARG A 4 -0.63 -7.77 -31.54
N ARG A 5 -0.44 -6.73 -30.71
CA ARG A 5 -0.90 -5.36 -30.98
C ARG A 5 0.20 -4.45 -31.54
N SER A 6 1.46 -4.89 -31.53
CA SER A 6 2.57 -4.13 -32.09
C SER A 6 2.97 -4.71 -33.46
N LEU A 7 2.71 -3.95 -34.53
CA LEU A 7 3.00 -4.38 -35.91
C LEU A 7 4.49 -4.55 -36.18
N ASN A 8 5.34 -3.73 -35.57
CA ASN A 8 6.81 -3.74 -35.75
C ASN A 8 7.55 -4.34 -34.55
N GLY A 9 6.84 -4.79 -33.51
CA GLY A 9 7.44 -5.34 -32.30
C GLY A 9 8.05 -4.30 -31.34
N SER A 10 7.91 -2.99 -31.64
CA SER A 10 8.38 -1.94 -30.73
C SER A 10 7.37 -1.72 -29.61
N MET A 11 7.82 -1.86 -28.35
CA MET A 11 6.98 -1.71 -27.15
C MET A 11 7.77 -1.01 -26.05
N THR A 12 7.09 -0.17 -25.29
CA THR A 12 7.56 0.32 -23.99
C THR A 12 6.67 -0.29 -22.93
N ILE A 13 7.28 -0.99 -21.96
CA ILE A 13 6.57 -1.63 -20.86
C ILE A 13 7.04 -0.95 -19.57
N VAL A 14 6.08 -0.50 -18.79
CA VAL A 14 6.31 0.13 -17.49
C VAL A 14 5.65 -0.72 -16.42
N GLY A 15 6.32 -0.94 -15.32
CA GLY A 15 5.80 -1.70 -14.18
C GLY A 15 6.69 -1.57 -12.96
N ASP A 16 6.20 -2.09 -11.87
CA ASP A 16 6.91 -2.14 -10.60
C ASP A 16 6.80 -3.57 -10.04
N ILE A 17 7.91 -4.29 -10.06
CA ILE A 17 8.01 -5.66 -9.54
C ILE A 17 7.85 -5.68 -8.01
N ALA A 18 8.27 -4.63 -7.31
CA ALA A 18 8.09 -4.52 -5.87
C ALA A 18 6.59 -4.54 -5.47
N GLN A 19 5.71 -4.10 -6.38
CA GLN A 19 4.25 -4.10 -6.19
C GLN A 19 3.56 -5.35 -6.79
N ALA A 20 4.31 -6.41 -7.04
CA ALA A 20 3.78 -7.67 -7.54
C ALA A 20 3.21 -8.51 -6.38
N THR A 21 1.93 -8.27 -6.01
CA THR A 21 1.25 -8.88 -4.85
C THR A 21 0.34 -10.05 -5.19
N GLY A 22 0.03 -10.27 -6.46
CA GLY A 22 -0.87 -11.36 -6.89
C GLY A 22 -0.22 -12.73 -6.81
N ALA A 23 -1.01 -13.79 -6.64
CA ALA A 23 -0.55 -15.18 -6.59
C ALA A 23 0.19 -15.66 -7.87
N TRP A 24 -0.03 -14.97 -8.99
CA TRP A 24 0.61 -15.23 -10.30
C TRP A 24 1.60 -14.13 -10.70
N ALA A 25 2.02 -13.31 -9.74
CA ALA A 25 2.96 -12.24 -10.00
C ALA A 25 4.35 -12.80 -10.32
N HIS A 26 5.03 -12.17 -11.26
CA HIS A 26 6.43 -12.47 -11.54
C HIS A 26 7.33 -11.81 -10.49
N ASP A 27 8.40 -12.50 -10.11
CA ASP A 27 9.35 -12.01 -9.11
C ASP A 27 10.43 -11.10 -9.69
N ASP A 28 10.64 -11.17 -11.02
CA ASP A 28 11.67 -10.42 -11.73
C ASP A 28 11.23 -10.02 -13.15
N TRP A 29 11.96 -9.09 -13.73
CA TRP A 29 11.75 -8.64 -15.12
C TRP A 29 12.16 -9.66 -16.16
N GLU A 30 13.10 -10.56 -15.86
CA GLU A 30 13.56 -11.62 -16.75
C GLU A 30 12.41 -12.55 -17.10
N SER A 31 11.65 -12.98 -16.09
CA SER A 31 10.48 -13.84 -16.28
C SER A 31 9.37 -13.16 -17.10
N VAL A 32 9.19 -11.84 -16.93
CA VAL A 32 8.24 -11.06 -17.76
C VAL A 32 8.73 -10.99 -19.21
N LEU A 33 10.01 -10.67 -19.42
CA LEU A 33 10.61 -10.51 -20.74
C LEU A 33 10.65 -11.82 -21.54
N ALA A 34 10.81 -12.97 -20.86
CA ALA A 34 10.78 -14.29 -21.50
C ALA A 34 9.49 -14.59 -22.27
N HIS A 35 8.39 -13.89 -21.94
CA HIS A 35 7.11 -14.01 -22.63
C HIS A 35 6.91 -13.02 -23.79
N LEU A 36 7.92 -12.19 -24.08
CA LEU A 36 7.86 -11.18 -25.12
C LEU A 36 8.68 -11.62 -26.35
N PRO A 37 8.32 -11.18 -27.57
CA PRO A 37 9.08 -11.52 -28.76
C PRO A 37 10.46 -10.87 -28.73
N ASP A 38 11.49 -11.69 -28.70
CA ASP A 38 12.88 -11.27 -28.60
C ASP A 38 13.49 -11.07 -30.00
N ARG A 39 13.25 -9.91 -30.60
CA ARG A 39 13.93 -9.51 -31.85
C ARG A 39 15.20 -8.70 -31.61
N ARG A 40 15.28 -8.05 -30.45
CA ARG A 40 16.44 -7.25 -29.99
C ARG A 40 16.42 -7.26 -28.44
N PRO A 41 17.62 -7.24 -27.82
CA PRO A 41 17.70 -7.13 -26.36
C PRO A 41 16.86 -5.95 -25.83
N ALA A 42 16.09 -6.19 -24.77
CA ALA A 42 15.32 -5.13 -24.12
C ALA A 42 16.27 -4.13 -23.46
N GLN A 43 16.03 -2.85 -23.68
CA GLN A 43 16.68 -1.79 -22.91
C GLN A 43 15.90 -1.59 -21.62
N ARG A 44 16.61 -1.57 -20.49
CA ARG A 44 16.03 -1.34 -19.17
C ARG A 44 16.45 0.02 -18.66
N ALA A 45 15.51 0.73 -18.06
CA ALA A 45 15.74 1.95 -17.32
C ALA A 45 15.01 1.84 -15.99
N GLU A 46 15.70 2.08 -14.90
CA GLU A 46 15.16 2.07 -13.55
C GLU A 46 14.97 3.50 -13.05
N LEU A 47 13.80 3.77 -12.47
CA LEU A 47 13.50 5.03 -11.83
C LEU A 47 13.82 4.91 -10.33
N THR A 48 14.91 5.53 -9.91
CA THR A 48 15.46 5.42 -8.55
C THR A 48 15.08 6.57 -7.63
N VAL A 49 14.39 7.59 -8.15
CA VAL A 49 13.98 8.77 -7.40
C VAL A 49 12.46 8.91 -7.41
N GLY A 50 11.85 8.94 -6.22
CA GLY A 50 10.43 9.19 -6.00
C GLY A 50 10.19 10.62 -5.51
N TYR A 51 9.06 11.20 -5.89
CA TYR A 51 8.63 12.54 -5.46
C TYR A 51 7.25 12.55 -4.81
N ARG A 52 6.56 11.40 -4.83
CA ARG A 52 5.17 11.30 -4.35
C ARG A 52 5.09 10.99 -2.86
N ILE A 53 5.85 10.00 -2.41
CA ILE A 53 5.80 9.48 -1.05
C ILE A 53 6.79 10.26 -0.18
N PRO A 54 6.40 10.72 1.02
CA PRO A 54 7.32 11.36 1.95
C PRO A 54 8.54 10.50 2.30
N ALA A 55 9.70 11.12 2.50
CA ALA A 55 10.96 10.41 2.74
C ALA A 55 10.90 9.47 3.96
N ALA A 56 10.26 9.91 5.05
CA ALA A 56 10.10 9.08 6.26
C ALA A 56 9.22 7.84 6.00
N ASN A 57 8.11 8.01 5.24
CA ASN A 57 7.24 6.89 4.85
C ASN A 57 8.00 5.91 3.94
N MET A 58 8.77 6.44 2.99
CA MET A 58 9.59 5.60 2.10
C MET A 58 10.69 4.87 2.86
N ALA A 59 11.32 5.50 3.84
CA ALA A 59 12.34 4.85 4.67
C ALA A 59 11.76 3.68 5.47
N LEU A 60 10.55 3.81 6.01
CA LEU A 60 9.86 2.71 6.67
C LEU A 60 9.52 1.59 5.68
N ALA A 61 8.95 1.93 4.52
CA ALA A 61 8.61 0.97 3.48
C ALA A 61 9.86 0.25 2.91
N ALA A 62 10.99 0.94 2.80
CA ALA A 62 12.25 0.35 2.32
C ALA A 62 12.77 -0.78 3.22
N LYS A 63 12.58 -0.69 4.54
CA LYS A 63 12.90 -1.80 5.47
C LYS A 63 12.09 -3.05 5.11
N VAL A 64 10.80 -2.89 4.82
CA VAL A 64 9.90 -4.00 4.43
C VAL A 64 10.30 -4.56 3.07
N LEU A 65 10.62 -3.71 2.09
CA LEU A 65 11.04 -4.15 0.76
C LEU A 65 12.31 -4.97 0.81
N ALA A 66 13.27 -4.61 1.65
CA ALA A 66 14.53 -5.35 1.80
C ALA A 66 14.32 -6.82 2.22
N LEU A 67 13.22 -7.12 2.94
CA LEU A 67 12.82 -8.50 3.27
C LEU A 67 11.92 -9.13 2.19
N ALA A 68 11.03 -8.33 1.59
CA ALA A 68 10.07 -8.80 0.60
C ALA A 68 10.72 -9.15 -0.75
N ALA A 69 11.75 -8.41 -1.13
CA ALA A 69 12.45 -8.54 -2.40
C ALA A 69 13.90 -8.03 -2.25
N PRO A 70 14.83 -8.84 -1.69
CA PRO A 70 16.20 -8.43 -1.37
C PRO A 70 17.01 -7.94 -2.59
N ASP A 71 16.64 -8.39 -3.79
CA ASP A 71 17.30 -8.00 -5.05
C ASP A 71 16.82 -6.64 -5.59
N LEU A 72 15.79 -6.04 -4.97
CA LEU A 72 15.25 -4.75 -5.36
C LEU A 72 15.70 -3.65 -4.38
N THR A 73 15.95 -2.48 -4.93
CA THR A 73 16.27 -1.28 -4.13
C THR A 73 15.07 -0.35 -4.12
N ALA A 74 14.64 0.08 -2.94
CA ALA A 74 13.59 1.08 -2.83
C ALA A 74 14.08 2.41 -3.42
N PRO A 75 13.21 3.14 -4.16
CA PRO A 75 13.57 4.46 -4.65
C PRO A 75 13.82 5.42 -3.48
N SER A 76 14.77 6.33 -3.65
CA SER A 76 14.96 7.44 -2.72
C SER A 76 13.84 8.46 -2.90
N SER A 77 13.28 8.99 -1.81
CA SER A 77 12.32 10.10 -1.90
C SER A 77 13.03 11.45 -1.72
N VAL A 78 12.67 12.39 -2.59
CA VAL A 78 13.10 13.81 -2.47
C VAL A 78 12.02 14.69 -1.82
N ARG A 79 10.88 14.10 -1.45
CA ARG A 79 9.79 14.81 -0.80
C ARG A 79 9.95 14.75 0.71
N GLU A 80 10.09 15.90 1.34
CA GLU A 80 9.94 16.02 2.79
C GLU A 80 8.46 15.78 3.18
N GLY A 81 8.26 15.10 4.31
CA GLY A 81 6.93 14.87 4.87
C GLY A 81 6.57 15.95 5.90
N GLU A 82 5.28 16.10 6.16
CA GLU A 82 4.78 16.97 7.25
C GLU A 82 4.94 16.30 8.63
N SER A 83 5.02 14.96 8.67
CA SER A 83 5.19 14.17 9.88
C SER A 83 5.86 12.83 9.59
N ASP A 84 6.48 12.24 10.60
CA ASP A 84 6.96 10.87 10.56
C ASP A 84 5.77 9.88 10.61
N PRO A 85 5.94 8.63 10.11
CA PRO A 85 4.98 7.56 10.29
C PRO A 85 4.65 7.35 11.77
N ARG A 86 3.35 7.26 12.08
CA ARG A 86 2.87 7.04 13.43
C ARG A 86 2.60 5.56 13.68
N LEU A 87 3.00 5.06 14.85
CA LEU A 87 2.74 3.68 15.29
C LEU A 87 1.85 3.73 16.52
N GLU A 88 0.65 3.15 16.42
CA GLU A 88 -0.36 3.13 17.49
C GLU A 88 -0.64 1.70 17.93
N ALA A 89 -0.27 1.39 19.16
CA ALA A 89 -0.55 0.11 19.78
C ALA A 89 -1.89 0.15 20.55
N VAL A 90 -2.74 -0.83 20.30
CA VAL A 90 -4.02 -1.01 20.96
C VAL A 90 -3.92 -2.19 21.93
N ALA A 91 -4.16 -1.94 23.21
CA ALA A 91 -3.98 -2.97 24.24
C ALA A 91 -5.04 -4.09 24.18
N ASP A 92 -6.25 -3.75 23.73
CA ASP A 92 -7.37 -4.69 23.61
C ASP A 92 -7.81 -4.77 22.14
N PRO A 93 -7.70 -5.95 21.50
CA PRO A 93 -8.15 -6.15 20.12
C PRO A 93 -9.62 -5.75 19.89
N VAL A 94 -10.48 -5.84 20.90
CA VAL A 94 -11.89 -5.43 20.81
C VAL A 94 -12.02 -3.92 20.60
N ALA A 95 -11.08 -3.14 21.10
CA ALA A 95 -11.07 -1.68 20.95
C ALA A 95 -10.51 -1.21 19.59
N LEU A 96 -9.99 -2.11 18.75
CA LEU A 96 -9.34 -1.75 17.50
C LEU A 96 -10.22 -0.92 16.56
N GLY A 97 -11.49 -1.30 16.40
CA GLY A 97 -12.44 -0.55 15.54
C GLY A 97 -12.69 0.86 16.05
N ALA A 98 -12.83 1.04 17.37
CA ALA A 98 -13.01 2.36 17.99
C ALA A 98 -11.74 3.22 17.85
N GLU A 99 -10.56 2.62 17.98
CA GLU A 99 -9.30 3.32 17.80
C GLU A 99 -9.08 3.75 16.34
N VAL A 100 -9.41 2.88 15.37
CA VAL A 100 -9.41 3.25 13.95
C VAL A 100 -10.33 4.44 13.69
N ALA A 101 -11.55 4.42 14.27
CA ALA A 101 -12.49 5.54 14.12
C ALA A 101 -11.94 6.85 14.70
N ARG A 102 -11.29 6.80 15.87
CA ARG A 102 -10.62 7.96 16.48
C ARG A 102 -9.52 8.51 15.55
N LEU A 103 -8.67 7.63 15.02
CA LEU A 103 -7.59 8.00 14.10
C LEU A 103 -8.13 8.60 12.79
N VAL A 104 -9.24 8.09 12.27
CA VAL A 104 -9.90 8.65 11.08
C VAL A 104 -10.31 10.10 11.31
N VAL A 105 -10.87 10.42 12.48
CA VAL A 105 -11.24 11.81 12.81
C VAL A 105 -10.00 12.71 12.80
N GLU A 106 -8.92 12.30 13.45
CA GLU A 106 -7.67 13.05 13.49
C GLU A 106 -7.05 13.25 12.09
N GLU A 107 -7.00 12.17 11.29
CA GLU A 107 -6.42 12.26 9.95
C GLU A 107 -7.28 13.11 8.99
N ARG A 108 -8.62 13.06 9.11
CA ARG A 108 -9.52 13.95 8.36
C ARG A 108 -9.28 15.43 8.69
N GLU A 109 -9.13 15.75 9.98
CA GLU A 109 -8.80 17.12 10.40
C GLU A 109 -7.45 17.57 9.83
N ALA A 110 -6.45 16.68 9.85
CA ALA A 110 -5.11 17.00 9.38
C ALA A 110 -5.04 17.19 7.85
N VAL A 111 -5.77 16.39 7.06
CA VAL A 111 -5.72 16.48 5.58
C VAL A 111 -6.81 17.37 4.99
N GLY A 112 -7.75 17.85 5.78
CA GLY A 112 -8.85 18.72 5.35
C GLY A 112 -9.74 18.03 4.30
N MET A 113 -9.72 18.50 3.06
CA MET A 113 -10.50 17.91 1.95
C MET A 113 -9.80 16.68 1.32
N GLY A 114 -8.64 16.29 1.82
CA GLY A 114 -7.88 15.14 1.33
C GLY A 114 -8.56 13.80 1.66
N SER A 115 -8.12 12.77 0.95
CA SER A 115 -8.62 11.40 1.11
C SER A 115 -7.96 10.68 2.31
N VAL A 116 -8.75 9.89 3.04
CA VAL A 116 -8.29 9.02 4.12
C VAL A 116 -8.62 7.57 3.77
N GLY A 117 -7.61 6.73 3.58
CA GLY A 117 -7.80 5.32 3.35
C GLY A 117 -7.45 4.47 4.56
N ILE A 118 -8.36 3.58 4.95
CA ILE A 118 -8.12 2.56 5.96
C ILE A 118 -7.77 1.26 5.25
N ILE A 119 -6.50 0.88 5.29
CA ILE A 119 -5.99 -0.32 4.61
C ILE A 119 -5.90 -1.45 5.62
N CYS A 120 -6.66 -2.50 5.42
CA CYS A 120 -6.75 -3.61 6.37
C CYS A 120 -6.69 -4.98 5.66
N PRO A 121 -6.40 -6.07 6.41
CA PRO A 121 -6.64 -7.43 5.92
C PRO A 121 -8.11 -7.61 5.55
N SER A 122 -8.38 -8.46 4.55
CA SER A 122 -9.77 -8.72 4.12
C SER A 122 -10.64 -9.26 5.26
N SER A 123 -10.06 -10.01 6.18
CA SER A 123 -10.73 -10.55 7.38
C SER A 123 -11.25 -9.47 8.34
N LEU A 124 -10.62 -8.29 8.36
CA LEU A 124 -10.97 -7.19 9.28
C LEU A 124 -11.84 -6.11 8.64
N THR A 125 -12.15 -6.19 7.35
CA THR A 125 -12.92 -5.15 6.65
C THR A 125 -14.27 -4.88 7.32
N ALA A 126 -15.02 -5.94 7.68
CA ALA A 126 -16.31 -5.80 8.31
C ALA A 126 -16.20 -5.13 9.71
N SER A 127 -15.29 -5.61 10.57
CA SER A 127 -15.12 -5.07 11.91
C SER A 127 -14.62 -3.63 11.93
N VAL A 128 -13.79 -3.24 10.96
CA VAL A 128 -13.37 -1.85 10.76
C VAL A 128 -14.56 -0.99 10.34
N SER A 129 -15.37 -1.43 9.38
CA SER A 129 -16.58 -0.73 8.96
C SER A 129 -17.58 -0.58 10.09
N ASP A 130 -17.83 -1.64 10.86
CA ASP A 130 -18.72 -1.60 12.04
C ASP A 130 -18.23 -0.56 13.07
N GLY A 131 -16.90 -0.48 13.28
CA GLY A 131 -16.31 0.52 14.17
C GLY A 131 -16.53 1.96 13.71
N LEU A 132 -16.41 2.22 12.41
CA LEU A 132 -16.68 3.52 11.78
C LEU A 132 -18.16 3.88 11.87
N GLU A 133 -19.06 2.92 11.57
CA GLU A 133 -20.51 3.10 11.67
C GLU A 133 -20.94 3.42 13.11
N ALA A 134 -20.41 2.68 14.08
CA ALA A 134 -20.67 2.93 15.50
C ALA A 134 -20.24 4.34 15.95
N ALA A 135 -19.21 4.90 15.33
CA ALA A 135 -18.74 6.26 15.54
C ALA A 135 -19.47 7.32 14.68
N GLY A 136 -20.42 6.92 13.83
CA GLY A 136 -21.15 7.81 12.92
C GLY A 136 -20.29 8.38 11.79
N ILE A 137 -19.23 7.67 11.39
CA ILE A 137 -18.34 8.10 10.31
C ILE A 137 -18.82 7.50 9.00
N GLU A 138 -19.27 8.37 8.09
CA GLU A 138 -19.59 7.96 6.74
C GLU A 138 -18.30 7.53 5.98
N HIS A 139 -18.35 6.37 5.35
CA HIS A 139 -17.22 5.82 4.62
C HIS A 139 -17.67 5.01 3.41
N GLY A 140 -16.79 4.90 2.42
CA GLY A 140 -16.95 4.03 1.26
C GLY A 140 -16.20 2.71 1.44
N ALA A 141 -16.60 1.69 0.69
CA ALA A 141 -15.81 0.49 0.46
C ALA A 141 -15.01 0.64 -0.84
N ALA A 142 -13.91 -0.09 -0.99
CA ALA A 142 -13.11 -0.07 -2.22
C ALA A 142 -13.80 -0.83 -3.37
N ASP A 143 -14.96 -0.36 -3.75
CA ASP A 143 -15.69 -0.74 -4.96
C ASP A 143 -15.72 0.43 -5.96
N ARG A 144 -16.45 0.28 -7.06
CA ARG A 144 -16.51 1.30 -8.13
C ARG A 144 -17.05 2.67 -7.68
N HIS A 145 -17.73 2.76 -6.55
CA HIS A 145 -18.40 3.97 -6.08
C HIS A 145 -17.82 4.47 -4.75
N GLY A 146 -17.21 3.60 -3.96
CA GLY A 146 -16.72 3.94 -2.62
C GLY A 146 -15.48 4.84 -2.60
N LEU A 147 -14.71 4.89 -3.69
CA LEU A 147 -13.52 5.76 -3.81
C LEU A 147 -13.86 7.25 -3.97
N GLU A 148 -15.13 7.60 -4.17
CA GLU A 148 -15.60 8.99 -4.20
C GLU A 148 -15.79 9.58 -2.79
N GLN A 149 -15.82 8.72 -1.76
CA GLN A 149 -15.92 9.14 -0.36
C GLN A 149 -14.56 9.62 0.17
N GLN A 150 -14.60 10.62 1.06
CA GLN A 150 -13.38 11.11 1.72
C GLN A 150 -12.68 10.00 2.53
N VAL A 151 -13.46 9.17 3.22
CA VAL A 151 -13.00 8.03 4.00
C VAL A 151 -13.34 6.75 3.27
N THR A 152 -12.37 5.87 3.06
CA THR A 152 -12.61 4.60 2.35
C THR A 152 -11.92 3.46 3.08
N VAL A 153 -12.65 2.37 3.32
CA VAL A 153 -12.08 1.10 3.81
C VAL A 153 -11.63 0.28 2.61
N VAL A 154 -10.35 -0.08 2.59
CA VAL A 154 -9.68 -0.72 1.47
C VAL A 154 -9.05 -2.03 1.92
N PRO A 155 -9.57 -3.19 1.51
CA PRO A 155 -8.84 -4.44 1.63
C PRO A 155 -7.46 -4.32 0.96
N VAL A 156 -6.41 -4.77 1.63
CA VAL A 156 -5.03 -4.60 1.16
C VAL A 156 -4.79 -5.16 -0.25
N GLY A 157 -5.49 -6.23 -0.62
CA GLY A 157 -5.44 -6.79 -1.98
C GLY A 157 -5.93 -5.85 -3.08
N LEU A 158 -6.71 -4.82 -2.74
CA LEU A 158 -7.29 -3.83 -3.67
C LEU A 158 -6.56 -2.48 -3.65
N VAL A 159 -5.59 -2.28 -2.77
CA VAL A 159 -4.95 -0.97 -2.55
C VAL A 159 -3.98 -0.56 -3.65
N LYS A 160 -3.59 -1.49 -4.51
CA LYS A 160 -2.64 -1.23 -5.60
C LYS A 160 -3.17 -0.17 -6.57
N GLY A 161 -2.36 0.85 -6.82
CA GLY A 161 -2.69 1.96 -7.73
C GLY A 161 -3.46 3.09 -7.08
N LEU A 162 -3.91 2.95 -5.83
CA LEU A 162 -4.51 4.07 -5.10
C LEU A 162 -3.44 5.05 -4.61
N GLU A 163 -3.85 6.30 -4.48
CA GLU A 163 -3.08 7.38 -3.85
C GLU A 163 -3.99 8.05 -2.82
N LEU A 164 -3.52 8.11 -1.58
CA LEU A 164 -4.29 8.57 -0.43
C LEU A 164 -3.52 9.70 0.25
N ASP A 165 -4.19 10.77 0.63
CA ASP A 165 -3.54 11.83 1.39
C ASP A 165 -3.10 11.32 2.76
N ALA A 166 -3.97 10.62 3.47
CA ALA A 166 -3.64 9.88 4.68
C ALA A 166 -3.98 8.40 4.53
N SER A 167 -3.13 7.53 5.05
CA SER A 167 -3.37 6.10 5.14
C SER A 167 -3.26 5.62 6.58
N ILE A 168 -4.27 4.86 7.02
CA ILE A 168 -4.25 4.12 8.28
C ILE A 168 -4.12 2.65 7.93
N VAL A 169 -2.96 2.05 8.21
CA VAL A 169 -2.69 0.62 7.97
C VAL A 169 -3.02 -0.15 9.24
N VAL A 170 -4.02 -1.02 9.15
CA VAL A 170 -4.56 -1.78 10.29
C VAL A 170 -3.95 -3.18 10.31
N GLU A 171 -3.46 -3.60 11.45
CA GLU A 171 -2.89 -4.93 11.71
C GLU A 171 -1.85 -5.35 10.66
N PRO A 172 -0.68 -4.71 10.61
CA PRO A 172 0.38 -5.06 9.65
C PRO A 172 0.80 -6.53 9.70
N ALA A 173 0.80 -7.15 10.89
CA ALA A 173 1.14 -8.57 11.06
C ALA A 173 0.11 -9.48 10.38
N ALA A 174 -1.18 -9.15 10.48
CA ALA A 174 -2.24 -9.89 9.84
C ALA A 174 -2.17 -9.74 8.30
N ILE A 175 -1.84 -8.56 7.77
CA ILE A 175 -1.57 -8.37 6.34
C ILE A 175 -0.49 -9.34 5.85
N VAL A 176 0.64 -9.40 6.57
CA VAL A 176 1.74 -10.29 6.19
C VAL A 176 1.33 -11.76 6.23
N ARG A 177 0.51 -12.16 7.17
CA ARG A 177 0.07 -13.54 7.36
C ARG A 177 -0.99 -14.00 6.35
N GLU A 178 -1.90 -13.10 5.97
CA GLU A 178 -3.08 -13.46 5.18
C GLU A 178 -2.87 -13.33 3.67
N GLU A 179 -2.00 -12.44 3.23
CA GLU A 179 -1.76 -12.22 1.81
C GLU A 179 -0.72 -13.19 1.22
N PRO A 180 -0.92 -13.68 -0.02
CA PRO A 180 0.02 -14.61 -0.67
C PRO A 180 1.45 -14.08 -0.76
N GLN A 181 1.60 -12.77 -0.93
CA GLN A 181 2.87 -12.03 -0.97
C GLN A 181 2.86 -10.99 0.16
N GLY A 182 2.68 -11.44 1.41
CA GLY A 182 2.35 -10.61 2.55
C GLY A 182 3.28 -9.43 2.78
N MET A 183 4.61 -9.64 2.71
CA MET A 183 5.57 -8.55 2.86
C MET A 183 5.48 -7.53 1.71
N ARG A 184 5.24 -7.98 0.46
CA ARG A 184 5.00 -7.06 -0.67
C ARG A 184 3.68 -6.32 -0.53
N ALA A 185 2.64 -6.99 -0.05
CA ALA A 185 1.35 -6.34 0.23
C ALA A 185 1.50 -5.24 1.29
N LEU A 186 2.25 -5.51 2.37
CA LEU A 186 2.57 -4.51 3.37
C LEU A 186 3.38 -3.35 2.78
N TYR A 187 4.43 -3.63 1.98
CA TYR A 187 5.18 -2.59 1.27
C TYR A 187 4.26 -1.70 0.42
N VAL A 188 3.35 -2.31 -0.33
CA VAL A 188 2.38 -1.57 -1.14
C VAL A 188 1.49 -0.70 -0.27
N ALA A 189 0.96 -1.23 0.84
CA ALA A 189 0.12 -0.47 1.78
C ALA A 189 0.85 0.77 2.33
N LEU A 190 2.09 0.61 2.79
CA LEU A 190 2.92 1.70 3.34
C LEU A 190 3.23 2.79 2.31
N THR A 191 3.25 2.45 1.03
CA THR A 191 3.55 3.38 -0.07
C THR A 191 2.32 4.06 -0.67
N ARG A 192 1.14 3.91 -0.08
CA ARG A 192 -0.08 4.57 -0.57
C ARG A 192 -0.24 5.99 -0.05
N ALA A 193 0.31 6.29 1.13
CA ALA A 193 0.21 7.58 1.78
C ALA A 193 1.06 8.64 1.06
N THR A 194 0.43 9.71 0.59
CA THR A 194 1.13 10.83 -0.05
C THR A 194 1.47 11.95 0.92
N LYS A 195 0.86 11.98 2.12
CA LYS A 195 1.15 12.95 3.19
C LYS A 195 1.39 12.26 4.52
N ARG A 196 0.40 11.55 5.05
CA ARG A 196 0.40 11.03 6.42
C ARG A 196 0.22 9.53 6.45
N LEU A 197 1.01 8.84 7.26
CA LEU A 197 0.96 7.39 7.42
C LEU A 197 0.84 7.04 8.91
N THR A 198 -0.22 6.31 9.26
CA THR A 198 -0.44 5.77 10.59
C THR A 198 -0.58 4.25 10.51
N LEU A 199 0.12 3.52 11.36
CA LEU A 199 -0.06 2.08 11.55
C LEU A 199 -0.75 1.87 12.89
N VAL A 200 -1.81 1.08 12.92
CA VAL A 200 -2.53 0.72 14.15
C VAL A 200 -2.58 -0.79 14.29
N HIS A 201 -2.28 -1.29 15.49
CA HIS A 201 -2.14 -2.72 15.72
C HIS A 201 -2.48 -3.11 17.16
N ALA A 202 -3.12 -4.26 17.35
CA ALA A 202 -3.27 -4.96 18.62
C ALA A 202 -2.34 -6.18 18.69
N GLU A 203 -2.08 -6.83 17.54
CA GLU A 203 -1.03 -7.86 17.44
C GLU A 203 0.37 -7.22 17.45
N PRO A 204 1.42 -7.93 17.87
CA PRO A 204 2.80 -7.45 17.73
C PRO A 204 3.13 -7.09 16.28
N LEU A 205 3.80 -5.96 16.08
CA LEU A 205 4.28 -5.58 14.74
C LEU A 205 5.29 -6.61 14.20
N PRO A 206 5.37 -6.78 12.88
CA PRO A 206 6.52 -7.46 12.26
C PRO A 206 7.84 -6.80 12.71
N ASP A 207 8.87 -7.60 13.04
CA ASP A 207 10.17 -7.13 13.58
C ASP A 207 10.80 -6.01 12.72
N VAL A 208 10.55 -6.02 11.43
CA VAL A 208 11.07 -5.02 10.48
C VAL A 208 10.51 -3.61 10.70
N LEU A 209 9.41 -3.49 11.41
CA LEU A 209 8.75 -2.21 11.71
C LEU A 209 9.07 -1.67 13.11
N THR A 210 9.76 -2.44 13.93
CA THR A 210 10.16 -2.10 15.31
C THR A 210 11.54 -1.45 15.44
#